data_7cf871a30cdeb656fb8f10a1d9fc3bb5
#
_entry.id   7cf871a30cdeb656fb8f10a1d9fc3bb5
#
_cell.length_a   1.000
_cell.length_b   1.000
_cell.length_c   1.000
_cell.angle_alpha   90.00
_cell.angle_beta   90.00
_cell.angle_gamma   90.00
#
_symmetry.space_group_name_H-M   'P 1'
#
loop_
_entity.id
_entity.type
_entity.pdbx_description
1 polymer ?
#
loop_
_entity_poly.entity_id
_entity_poly.type
_entity_poly.pdbx_seq_one_letter_code
_entity_poly.pdbx_strand_id
1 'polypeptide(L)'
;SPLIYACDAHDIAVTGEGTLDGGADFGHWWNWHHQVEDAWSDDKPDLQLEDRKALRRMNVDGVPVEQRVFGPGHYLRPNFIQTIRCSRVLLQGFTLKNSPMWQLNPVMCRSLTVDGVTLYSHGANNDGCDPESCNGVHIRNCRFDTGDDCISLKSGRDRDGRMAGIPCENVLIENNEFADGHGGIALGSEMSGGIRRVLAVNNRFSSPNLTYALRLKTNARRGGRVEDVILADSVMDHVHGAAVHGTMLYEDGRNGSDLPEFHNITIENIVAHGGDYGIFLEAFDEVPVTGLTLRNIRIDGVARPMRSMNWKEPVVDDVVINGKSFPRPGGVRILGIPVNGETVRAEARTCGGDMDFMYGWQTSTDGIAWNKAGEGEQFPVPETAAFIRVTVMDHKGNAETSHVYRVLPKGMSGSGWDYGWQRLYCRGMWERPQGIPEDG
;
A
#
# COMPACT_ATOMS: atom_id res chain seq x y z
N SER A 1 -0.86 15.25 23.58
CA SER A 1 0.21 14.24 23.45
C SER A 1 -0.41 12.87 23.26
N PRO A 2 0.23 11.96 22.53
CA PRO A 2 -0.21 10.56 22.42
C PRO A 2 -0.27 9.87 23.78
N LEU A 3 -1.02 8.76 23.88
CA LEU A 3 -1.09 7.99 25.12
C LEU A 3 0.24 7.29 25.44
N ILE A 4 0.90 6.74 24.39
CA ILE A 4 2.26 6.20 24.46
C ILE A 4 3.11 6.92 23.41
N TYR A 5 4.25 7.44 23.82
CA TYR A 5 5.07 8.33 23.00
C TYR A 5 6.56 8.03 23.09
N ALA A 6 7.23 8.03 21.93
CA ALA A 6 8.68 8.02 21.82
C ALA A 6 9.13 8.99 20.73
N CYS A 7 10.26 9.66 20.96
CA CYS A 7 10.83 10.61 20.02
C CYS A 7 12.35 10.52 20.03
N ASP A 8 12.97 10.55 18.83
CA ASP A 8 14.41 10.51 18.64
C ASP A 8 15.10 9.32 19.36
N ALA A 9 14.40 8.18 19.43
CA ALA A 9 14.87 6.97 20.12
C ALA A 9 15.21 5.86 19.12
N HIS A 10 15.97 4.88 19.57
CA HIS A 10 16.29 3.70 18.78
C HIS A 10 16.20 2.44 19.64
N ASP A 11 16.05 1.27 18.98
CA ASP A 11 15.94 -0.03 19.65
C ASP A 11 14.82 -0.06 20.69
N ILE A 12 13.63 0.39 20.28
CA ILE A 12 12.46 0.48 21.13
C ILE A 12 11.41 -0.55 20.74
N ALA A 13 10.74 -1.09 21.74
CA ALA A 13 9.69 -2.08 21.51
C ALA A 13 8.50 -1.93 22.45
N VAL A 14 7.31 -2.28 21.94
CA VAL A 14 6.14 -2.62 22.74
C VAL A 14 5.79 -4.06 22.39
N THR A 15 5.91 -4.98 23.33
CA THR A 15 5.72 -6.42 23.09
C THR A 15 4.88 -7.08 24.18
N GLY A 16 4.29 -8.22 23.86
CA GLY A 16 3.52 -9.03 24.80
C GLY A 16 2.12 -9.36 24.26
N GLU A 17 1.36 -10.14 25.01
CA GLU A 17 0.03 -10.64 24.62
C GLU A 17 -1.12 -9.90 25.34
N GLY A 18 -0.82 -8.81 26.04
CA GLY A 18 -1.77 -8.02 26.80
C GLY A 18 -2.67 -7.14 25.93
N THR A 19 -3.67 -6.53 26.56
CA THR A 19 -4.53 -5.53 25.92
C THR A 19 -4.22 -4.14 26.47
N LEU A 20 -4.01 -3.20 25.54
CA LEU A 20 -3.92 -1.77 25.81
C LEU A 20 -5.28 -1.15 25.48
N ASP A 21 -5.94 -0.61 26.47
CA ASP A 21 -7.26 0.04 26.35
C ASP A 21 -7.11 1.55 26.48
N GLY A 22 -7.43 2.29 25.42
CA GLY A 22 -7.36 3.75 25.39
C GLY A 22 -8.48 4.45 26.15
N GLY A 23 -9.54 3.71 26.52
CA GLY A 23 -10.67 4.24 27.26
C GLY A 23 -11.50 5.27 26.49
N ALA A 24 -11.38 5.31 25.17
CA ALA A 24 -12.23 6.17 24.34
C ALA A 24 -13.60 5.54 24.13
N ASP A 25 -14.61 6.36 24.25
CA ASP A 25 -16.01 6.03 24.01
C ASP A 25 -16.81 7.28 23.60
N PHE A 26 -18.13 7.14 23.48
CA PHE A 26 -19.02 8.25 23.13
C PHE A 26 -19.15 9.32 24.22
N GLY A 27 -18.71 9.08 25.44
CA GLY A 27 -18.58 10.05 26.52
C GLY A 27 -17.20 10.70 26.59
N HIS A 28 -16.19 10.03 25.99
CA HIS A 28 -14.78 10.42 26.07
C HIS A 28 -14.14 10.41 24.69
N TRP A 29 -13.63 11.54 24.23
CA TRP A 29 -12.92 11.81 22.98
C TRP A 29 -13.71 11.62 21.69
N TRP A 30 -14.47 10.52 21.47
CA TRP A 30 -15.20 10.33 20.22
C TRP A 30 -16.29 11.37 20.01
N ASN A 31 -16.94 11.81 21.09
CA ASN A 31 -17.93 12.89 21.06
C ASN A 31 -17.33 14.27 20.71
N TRP A 32 -16.00 14.41 20.70
CA TRP A 32 -15.37 15.64 20.22
C TRP A 32 -15.47 15.79 18.71
N HIS A 33 -15.88 14.76 18.00
CA HIS A 33 -16.01 14.71 16.55
C HIS A 33 -17.36 14.13 16.10
N HIS A 34 -18.46 14.77 16.43
CA HIS A 34 -19.86 14.42 16.07
C HIS A 34 -20.31 12.99 16.38
N GLN A 35 -19.47 12.10 16.83
CA GLN A 35 -19.81 10.70 17.01
C GLN A 35 -20.59 10.50 18.32
N VAL A 36 -21.81 9.98 18.20
CA VAL A 36 -22.69 9.66 19.32
C VAL A 36 -23.22 8.25 19.13
N GLU A 37 -22.88 7.35 20.06
CA GLU A 37 -23.26 5.93 19.97
C GLU A 37 -23.04 5.44 18.51
N ASP A 38 -23.10 4.52 17.96
CA ASP A 38 -22.79 4.04 16.62
C ASP A 38 -23.28 4.95 15.45
N ALA A 39 -23.57 6.21 15.70
CA ALA A 39 -24.07 7.14 14.72
C ALA A 39 -23.26 8.44 14.64
N TRP A 40 -23.13 8.96 13.45
CA TRP A 40 -22.72 10.33 13.19
C TRP A 40 -23.92 11.26 13.43
N SER A 41 -23.75 12.29 14.21
CA SER A 41 -24.83 13.24 14.49
C SER A 41 -24.42 14.68 14.24
N ASP A 42 -25.01 15.29 13.20
CA ASP A 42 -24.80 16.71 12.88
C ASP A 42 -25.42 17.64 13.95
N ASP A 43 -26.30 17.13 14.81
CA ASP A 43 -26.90 17.88 15.92
C ASP A 43 -25.97 18.07 17.12
N LYS A 44 -24.83 17.37 17.14
CA LYS A 44 -23.80 17.51 18.18
C LYS A 44 -22.68 18.43 17.70
N PRO A 45 -22.16 19.32 18.56
CA PRO A 45 -21.04 20.17 18.17
C PRO A 45 -19.78 19.36 17.92
N ASP A 46 -19.11 19.58 16.79
CA ASP A 46 -17.74 19.13 16.56
C ASP A 46 -16.78 20.03 17.32
N LEU A 47 -16.47 19.65 18.56
CA LEU A 47 -15.61 20.45 19.44
C LEU A 47 -14.21 20.63 18.88
N GLN A 48 -13.69 19.66 18.12
CA GLN A 48 -12.35 19.75 17.52
C GLN A 48 -12.30 20.53 16.19
N LEU A 49 -13.45 20.90 15.61
CA LEU A 49 -13.52 21.48 14.27
C LEU A 49 -12.67 22.73 14.12
N GLU A 50 -12.79 23.66 15.07
CA GLU A 50 -12.04 24.92 14.98
C GLU A 50 -10.55 24.73 15.22
N ASP A 51 -10.16 23.87 16.13
CA ASP A 51 -8.74 23.53 16.38
C ASP A 51 -8.13 22.82 15.17
N ARG A 52 -8.88 21.90 14.57
CA ARG A 52 -8.47 21.20 13.34
C ARG A 52 -8.32 22.16 12.16
N LYS A 53 -9.27 23.11 11.98
CA LYS A 53 -9.19 24.16 10.97
C LYS A 53 -7.98 25.07 11.22
N ALA A 54 -7.75 25.46 12.47
CA ALA A 54 -6.62 26.31 12.84
C ALA A 54 -5.29 25.61 12.55
N LEU A 55 -5.12 24.35 12.95
CA LEU A 55 -3.93 23.55 12.66
C LEU A 55 -3.67 23.40 11.15
N ARG A 56 -4.73 23.13 10.37
CA ARG A 56 -4.64 23.04 8.91
C ARG A 56 -4.27 24.40 8.27
N ARG A 57 -4.78 25.50 8.79
CA ARG A 57 -4.41 26.85 8.33
C ARG A 57 -2.96 27.16 8.66
N MET A 58 -2.48 26.85 9.86
CA MET A 58 -1.07 27.00 10.25
C MET A 58 -0.12 26.24 9.31
N ASN A 59 -0.53 25.05 8.81
CA ASN A 59 0.21 24.32 7.79
C ASN A 59 0.30 25.15 6.49
N VAL A 60 -0.83 25.59 5.96
CA VAL A 60 -0.88 26.38 4.70
C VAL A 60 -0.07 27.68 4.82
N ASP A 61 -0.20 28.38 5.95
CA ASP A 61 0.47 29.65 6.22
C ASP A 61 1.95 29.47 6.56
N GLY A 62 2.42 28.23 6.75
CA GLY A 62 3.82 27.91 7.07
C GLY A 62 4.25 28.34 8.45
N VAL A 63 3.33 28.36 9.42
CA VAL A 63 3.66 28.60 10.82
C VAL A 63 4.63 27.52 11.30
N PRO A 64 5.77 27.87 11.94
CA PRO A 64 6.71 26.89 12.51
C PRO A 64 6.03 25.91 13.46
N VAL A 65 6.45 24.64 13.44
CA VAL A 65 5.79 23.57 14.21
C VAL A 65 5.79 23.86 15.72
N GLU A 66 6.87 24.39 16.25
CA GLU A 66 7.02 24.77 17.65
C GLU A 66 6.06 25.89 18.10
N GLN A 67 5.46 26.62 17.17
CA GLN A 67 4.46 27.64 17.45
C GLN A 67 3.02 27.11 17.36
N ARG A 68 2.82 25.86 16.92
CA ARG A 68 1.51 25.22 16.81
C ARG A 68 1.12 24.56 18.13
N VAL A 69 0.78 25.37 19.12
CA VAL A 69 0.52 24.92 20.47
C VAL A 69 -0.99 24.82 20.72
N PHE A 70 -1.44 23.63 21.09
CA PHE A 70 -2.81 23.30 21.50
C PHE A 70 -2.76 22.68 22.89
N GLY A 71 -3.18 23.41 23.90
CA GLY A 71 -3.14 23.02 25.29
C GLY A 71 -4.55 22.96 25.92
N PRO A 72 -4.68 23.25 27.22
CA PRO A 72 -5.98 23.27 27.89
C PRO A 72 -6.98 24.19 27.16
N GLY A 73 -8.20 23.67 26.96
CA GLY A 73 -9.27 24.38 26.21
C GLY A 73 -9.29 24.06 24.70
N HIS A 74 -8.38 23.21 24.21
CA HIS A 74 -8.35 22.68 22.85
C HIS A 74 -8.74 21.21 22.81
N TYR A 75 -9.34 20.78 21.70
CA TYR A 75 -9.99 19.47 21.59
C TYR A 75 -9.38 18.57 20.50
N LEU A 76 -8.07 18.67 20.21
CA LEU A 76 -7.40 17.74 19.32
C LEU A 76 -7.18 16.38 20.03
N ARG A 77 -7.80 15.34 19.51
CA ARG A 77 -7.71 13.98 20.06
C ARG A 77 -6.30 13.41 19.89
N PRO A 78 -5.73 12.74 20.89
CA PRO A 78 -4.40 12.14 20.79
C PRO A 78 -4.43 10.83 19.99
N ASN A 79 -3.33 10.51 19.31
CA ASN A 79 -3.07 9.17 18.82
C ASN A 79 -2.78 8.23 20.00
N PHE A 80 -2.92 6.92 19.82
CA PHE A 80 -2.65 5.98 20.90
C PHE A 80 -1.14 5.76 21.08
N ILE A 81 -0.49 5.10 20.13
CA ILE A 81 0.99 4.92 20.12
C ILE A 81 1.58 5.75 18.99
N GLN A 82 2.44 6.68 19.33
CA GLN A 82 3.15 7.48 18.34
C GLN A 82 4.66 7.48 18.59
N THR A 83 5.41 7.06 17.58
CA THR A 83 6.88 7.13 17.58
C THR A 83 7.32 8.13 16.52
N ILE A 84 8.17 9.10 16.90
CA ILE A 84 8.62 10.16 15.97
C ILE A 84 10.14 10.10 15.83
N ARG A 85 10.64 10.02 14.59
CA ARG A 85 12.08 9.96 14.26
C ARG A 85 12.82 8.87 15.02
N CYS A 86 12.13 7.73 15.22
CA CYS A 86 12.72 6.56 15.87
C CYS A 86 13.28 5.59 14.84
N SER A 87 14.19 4.71 15.28
CA SER A 87 14.73 3.65 14.43
C SER A 87 14.74 2.30 15.15
N ARG A 88 14.58 1.22 14.37
CA ARG A 88 14.41 -0.16 14.89
C ARG A 88 13.33 -0.24 15.95
N VAL A 89 12.10 -0.01 15.47
CA VAL A 89 10.87 -0.01 16.28
C VAL A 89 10.14 -1.33 16.10
N LEU A 90 9.87 -2.02 17.19
CA LEU A 90 9.08 -3.27 17.18
C LEU A 90 7.79 -3.09 17.98
N LEU A 91 6.66 -3.36 17.33
CA LEU A 91 5.32 -3.42 17.93
C LEU A 91 4.78 -4.83 17.74
N GLN A 92 4.66 -5.64 18.80
CA GLN A 92 4.42 -7.06 18.63
C GLN A 92 3.48 -7.70 19.66
N GLY A 93 2.48 -8.45 19.16
CA GLY A 93 1.72 -9.45 19.89
C GLY A 93 0.53 -8.93 20.70
N PHE A 94 0.44 -7.65 21.00
CA PHE A 94 -0.59 -7.08 21.86
C PHE A 94 -1.91 -6.78 21.13
N THR A 95 -2.97 -6.60 21.91
CA THR A 95 -4.24 -6.05 21.41
C THR A 95 -4.36 -4.58 21.82
N LEU A 96 -4.81 -3.74 20.89
CA LEU A 96 -5.11 -2.34 21.14
C LEU A 96 -6.58 -2.06 20.86
N LYS A 97 -7.26 -1.36 21.76
CA LYS A 97 -8.68 -1.03 21.61
C LYS A 97 -9.03 0.35 22.15
N ASN A 98 -10.20 0.85 21.74
CA ASN A 98 -10.79 2.09 22.23
C ASN A 98 -9.82 3.28 22.15
N SER A 99 -9.23 3.48 20.96
CA SER A 99 -8.31 4.59 20.70
C SER A 99 -9.04 5.93 20.59
N PRO A 100 -8.50 7.03 21.14
CA PRO A 100 -9.07 8.35 20.91
C PRO A 100 -9.07 8.79 19.44
N MET A 101 -8.02 8.42 18.67
CA MET A 101 -7.84 8.73 17.27
C MET A 101 -7.04 7.59 16.59
N TRP A 102 -6.08 7.85 15.72
CA TRP A 102 -5.21 6.83 15.10
C TRP A 102 -4.54 5.93 16.14
N GLN A 103 -4.56 4.64 15.90
CA GLN A 103 -4.08 3.67 16.86
C GLN A 103 -2.54 3.60 16.89
N LEU A 104 -1.91 3.23 15.77
CA LEU A 104 -0.45 3.22 15.62
C LEU A 104 -0.06 4.30 14.62
N ASN A 105 0.71 5.28 15.02
CA ASN A 105 1.17 6.35 14.14
C ASN A 105 2.68 6.59 14.27
N PRO A 106 3.51 5.76 13.66
CA PRO A 106 4.94 6.03 13.53
C PRO A 106 5.18 7.11 12.47
N VAL A 107 5.99 8.12 12.82
CA VAL A 107 6.27 9.29 11.98
C VAL A 107 7.77 9.42 11.75
N MET A 108 8.21 9.49 10.50
CA MET A 108 9.63 9.62 10.12
C MET A 108 10.52 8.54 10.74
N CYS A 109 9.97 7.35 10.97
CA CYS A 109 10.69 6.23 11.54
C CYS A 109 11.43 5.41 10.48
N ARG A 110 12.48 4.69 10.92
CA ARG A 110 13.22 3.76 10.07
C ARG A 110 13.26 2.37 10.68
N SER A 111 13.10 1.34 9.86
CA SER A 111 13.08 -0.05 10.32
C SER A 111 11.97 -0.28 11.36
N LEU A 112 10.73 -0.15 10.92
CA LEU A 112 9.53 -0.39 11.72
C LEU A 112 9.00 -1.80 11.44
N THR A 113 8.76 -2.58 12.49
CA THR A 113 8.04 -3.86 12.41
C THR A 113 6.80 -3.82 13.29
N VAL A 114 5.65 -4.17 12.69
CA VAL A 114 4.39 -4.41 13.39
C VAL A 114 4.00 -5.86 13.12
N ASP A 115 4.00 -6.72 14.13
CA ASP A 115 3.86 -8.16 13.98
C ASP A 115 2.86 -8.76 14.97
N GLY A 116 1.85 -9.44 14.47
CA GLY A 116 0.86 -10.13 15.30
C GLY A 116 0.03 -9.23 16.23
N VAL A 117 -0.15 -7.96 15.87
CA VAL A 117 -0.94 -7.00 16.65
C VAL A 117 -2.41 -7.07 16.23
N THR A 118 -3.33 -7.06 17.21
CA THR A 118 -4.75 -6.90 16.97
C THR A 118 -5.18 -5.46 17.25
N LEU A 119 -5.79 -4.82 16.27
CA LEU A 119 -6.24 -3.43 16.32
C LEU A 119 -7.77 -3.41 16.22
N TYR A 120 -8.44 -3.06 17.34
CA TYR A 120 -9.89 -3.09 17.47
C TYR A 120 -10.40 -1.77 18.07
N SER A 121 -10.86 -0.85 17.23
CA SER A 121 -11.40 0.43 17.70
C SER A 121 -12.27 1.08 16.63
N HIS A 122 -13.51 1.44 16.98
CA HIS A 122 -14.54 1.90 16.04
C HIS A 122 -14.99 3.36 16.23
N GLY A 123 -14.12 4.20 16.77
CA GLY A 123 -14.36 5.64 16.81
C GLY A 123 -14.01 6.34 15.50
N ALA A 124 -14.40 7.61 15.38
CA ALA A 124 -14.03 8.45 14.24
C ALA A 124 -12.50 8.59 14.13
N ASN A 125 -11.95 8.43 12.92
CA ASN A 125 -10.51 8.42 12.64
C ASN A 125 -9.74 7.38 13.48
N ASN A 126 -10.36 6.24 13.76
CA ASN A 126 -9.69 5.13 14.41
C ASN A 126 -8.98 4.26 13.35
N ASP A 127 -8.11 4.90 12.55
CA ASP A 127 -7.20 4.19 11.66
C ASP A 127 -6.34 3.22 12.47
N GLY A 128 -6.03 2.05 11.92
CA GLY A 128 -5.26 1.02 12.63
C GLY A 128 -3.78 1.35 12.70
N CYS A 129 -3.11 1.43 11.56
CA CYS A 129 -1.68 1.71 11.50
C CYS A 129 -1.37 2.72 10.40
N ASP A 130 -0.86 3.87 10.79
CA ASP A 130 -0.58 5.03 9.93
C ASP A 130 0.91 5.37 9.91
N PRO A 131 1.74 4.62 9.17
CA PRO A 131 3.13 5.02 8.97
C PRO A 131 3.20 6.28 8.12
N GLU A 132 3.74 7.37 8.69
CA GLU A 132 3.89 8.65 8.00
C GLU A 132 5.36 8.97 7.74
N SER A 133 5.75 9.14 6.48
CA SER A 133 7.13 9.43 6.07
C SER A 133 8.16 8.43 6.63
N CYS A 134 7.77 7.17 6.75
CA CYS A 134 8.61 6.10 7.28
C CYS A 134 9.38 5.38 6.16
N ASN A 135 10.53 4.80 6.50
CA ASN A 135 11.35 4.03 5.56
C ASN A 135 11.70 2.66 6.15
N GLY A 136 11.41 1.59 5.41
CA GLY A 136 11.59 0.21 5.87
C GLY A 136 10.50 -0.18 6.87
N VAL A 137 9.27 -0.33 6.39
CA VAL A 137 8.09 -0.67 7.18
C VAL A 137 7.66 -2.11 6.87
N HIS A 138 7.51 -2.93 7.89
CA HIS A 138 7.01 -4.30 7.78
C HIS A 138 5.81 -4.49 8.69
N ILE A 139 4.63 -4.70 8.12
CA ILE A 139 3.37 -4.96 8.84
C ILE A 139 2.90 -6.36 8.47
N ARG A 140 2.86 -7.26 9.45
CA ARG A 140 2.53 -8.67 9.19
C ARG A 140 1.75 -9.34 10.30
N ASN A 141 1.02 -10.40 9.93
CA ASN A 141 0.31 -11.29 10.86
C ASN A 141 -0.67 -10.54 11.78
N CYS A 142 -1.09 -9.34 11.39
CA CYS A 142 -1.95 -8.46 12.17
C CYS A 142 -3.42 -8.67 11.80
N ARG A 143 -4.31 -8.35 12.77
CA ARG A 143 -5.75 -8.26 12.54
C ARG A 143 -6.22 -6.84 12.73
N PHE A 144 -6.91 -6.32 11.72
CA PHE A 144 -7.49 -4.99 11.71
C PHE A 144 -9.02 -5.07 11.72
N ASP A 145 -9.62 -4.34 12.66
CA ASP A 145 -11.07 -4.24 12.86
C ASP A 145 -11.33 -2.81 13.36
N THR A 146 -11.47 -1.87 12.41
CA THR A 146 -11.27 -0.43 12.67
C THR A 146 -12.43 0.42 12.19
N GLY A 147 -12.62 1.57 12.81
CA GLY A 147 -13.66 2.54 12.44
C GLY A 147 -13.28 3.48 11.29
N ASP A 148 -12.02 3.43 10.81
CA ASP A 148 -11.53 4.16 9.64
C ASP A 148 -10.56 3.25 8.86
N ASP A 149 -9.56 3.76 8.13
CA ASP A 149 -8.65 2.91 7.36
C ASP A 149 -7.85 1.94 8.27
N CYS A 150 -7.69 0.69 7.85
CA CYS A 150 -6.93 -0.29 8.64
C CYS A 150 -5.43 0.00 8.62
N ILE A 151 -4.84 0.11 7.44
CA ILE A 151 -3.48 0.62 7.24
C ILE A 151 -3.58 1.83 6.33
N SER A 152 -3.00 2.96 6.74
CA SER A 152 -2.98 4.17 5.92
C SER A 152 -1.58 4.74 5.80
N LEU A 153 -0.93 4.48 4.67
CA LEU A 153 0.39 5.02 4.38
C LEU A 153 0.28 6.52 4.10
N LYS A 154 1.07 7.32 4.80
CA LYS A 154 1.03 8.79 4.75
C LYS A 154 2.43 9.38 4.57
N SER A 155 2.52 10.60 4.06
CA SER A 155 3.80 11.33 3.92
C SER A 155 3.60 12.84 4.04
N GLY A 156 2.82 13.23 5.04
CA GLY A 156 2.52 14.63 5.32
C GLY A 156 1.43 15.23 4.44
N ARG A 157 0.84 16.30 4.95
CA ARG A 157 -0.32 16.98 4.36
C ARG A 157 0.07 18.31 3.73
N ASP A 158 -0.35 18.54 2.48
CA ASP A 158 -0.28 19.80 1.78
C ASP A 158 1.15 20.41 1.81
N ARG A 159 1.28 21.69 2.16
CA ARG A 159 2.56 22.41 2.19
C ARG A 159 3.60 21.74 3.08
N ASP A 160 3.26 21.36 4.30
CA ASP A 160 4.23 20.75 5.24
C ASP A 160 4.80 19.45 4.68
N GLY A 161 3.95 18.59 4.10
CA GLY A 161 4.38 17.36 3.48
C GLY A 161 5.29 17.58 2.28
N ARG A 162 4.95 18.54 1.40
CA ARG A 162 5.80 18.91 0.25
C ARG A 162 7.13 19.53 0.68
N MET A 163 7.11 20.39 1.70
CA MET A 163 8.34 21.00 2.22
C MET A 163 9.25 20.02 2.93
N ALA A 164 8.69 19.08 3.67
CA ALA A 164 9.45 17.99 4.28
C ALA A 164 10.06 17.08 3.20
N GLY A 165 9.31 16.78 2.14
CA GLY A 165 9.76 15.97 1.00
C GLY A 165 10.20 14.56 1.38
N ILE A 166 9.71 14.03 2.52
CA ILE A 166 10.10 12.71 3.03
C ILE A 166 9.01 11.71 2.67
N PRO A 167 9.28 10.76 1.77
CA PRO A 167 8.30 9.76 1.39
C PRO A 167 8.06 8.71 2.48
N CYS A 168 6.91 8.04 2.42
CA CYS A 168 6.70 6.74 3.04
C CYS A 168 7.12 5.68 2.02
N GLU A 169 8.15 4.89 2.32
CA GLU A 169 8.76 4.03 1.32
C GLU A 169 9.34 2.73 1.86
N ASN A 170 9.57 1.77 0.94
CA ASN A 170 10.06 0.44 1.29
C ASN A 170 9.12 -0.25 2.30
N VAL A 171 7.87 -0.43 1.89
CA VAL A 171 6.80 -0.93 2.73
C VAL A 171 6.41 -2.34 2.30
N LEU A 172 6.43 -3.29 3.24
CA LEU A 172 5.91 -4.64 3.09
C LEU A 172 4.70 -4.85 4.00
N ILE A 173 3.58 -5.28 3.43
CA ILE A 173 2.34 -5.57 4.13
C ILE A 173 1.93 -7.00 3.77
N GLU A 174 2.03 -7.95 4.71
CA GLU A 174 1.78 -9.34 4.37
C GLU A 174 1.09 -10.15 5.46
N ASN A 175 0.35 -11.18 5.05
CA ASN A 175 -0.30 -12.14 5.94
C ASN A 175 -1.25 -11.47 6.96
N ASN A 176 -1.88 -10.35 6.62
CA ASN A 176 -2.79 -9.65 7.51
C ASN A 176 -4.25 -10.00 7.21
N GLU A 177 -5.09 -9.88 8.22
CA GLU A 177 -6.54 -9.98 8.15
C GLU A 177 -7.18 -8.60 8.34
N PHE A 178 -8.02 -8.20 7.40
CA PHE A 178 -8.78 -6.95 7.42
C PHE A 178 -10.27 -7.29 7.60
N ALA A 179 -10.79 -7.05 8.79
CA ALA A 179 -12.14 -7.49 9.20
C ALA A 179 -13.17 -6.36 9.11
N ASP A 180 -12.79 -5.11 9.32
CA ASP A 180 -13.63 -3.93 9.18
C ASP A 180 -12.79 -2.67 8.97
N GLY A 181 -13.34 -1.65 8.30
CA GLY A 181 -12.69 -0.36 8.08
C GLY A 181 -13.15 0.35 6.80
N HIS A 182 -12.68 1.58 6.60
CA HIS A 182 -12.94 2.31 5.35
C HIS A 182 -12.03 1.84 4.20
N GLY A 183 -10.77 1.58 4.46
CA GLY A 183 -9.81 1.02 3.51
C GLY A 183 -8.92 0.00 4.20
N GLY A 184 -8.81 -1.22 3.66
CA GLY A 184 -7.90 -2.22 4.20
C GLY A 184 -6.45 -1.73 4.10
N ILE A 185 -6.01 -1.39 2.89
CA ILE A 185 -4.71 -0.75 2.66
C ILE A 185 -4.98 0.55 1.90
N ALA A 186 -4.82 1.68 2.59
CA ALA A 186 -4.98 3.01 2.03
C ALA A 186 -3.63 3.68 1.76
N LEU A 187 -3.49 4.36 0.63
CA LEU A 187 -2.37 5.21 0.29
C LEU A 187 -2.89 6.65 0.18
N GLY A 188 -2.55 7.46 1.16
CA GLY A 188 -3.09 8.82 1.31
C GLY A 188 -4.25 8.90 2.34
N SER A 189 -5.00 10.03 2.33
CA SER A 189 -4.90 11.20 1.44
C SER A 189 -3.67 12.08 1.69
N GLU A 190 -3.05 12.04 2.85
CA GLU A 190 -1.85 12.78 3.21
C GLU A 190 -0.62 12.14 2.55
N MET A 191 -0.40 12.44 1.26
CA MET A 191 0.67 11.83 0.44
C MET A 191 1.64 12.85 -0.17
N SER A 192 1.70 14.05 0.42
CA SER A 192 2.39 15.19 -0.19
C SER A 192 3.90 15.02 -0.30
N GLY A 193 4.52 14.19 0.55
CA GLY A 193 5.94 13.82 0.48
C GLY A 193 6.23 12.61 -0.42
N GLY A 194 5.18 11.98 -0.96
CA GLY A 194 5.27 10.77 -1.81
C GLY A 194 5.10 9.46 -1.03
N ILE A 195 4.58 8.44 -1.70
CA ILE A 195 4.49 7.05 -1.21
C ILE A 195 5.03 6.16 -2.31
N ARG A 196 6.00 5.28 -2.00
CA ARG A 196 6.62 4.47 -3.05
C ARG A 196 7.23 3.17 -2.56
N ARG A 197 7.40 2.24 -3.50
CA ARG A 197 7.94 0.91 -3.22
C ARG A 197 7.16 0.19 -2.13
N VAL A 198 5.87 -0.05 -2.43
CA VAL A 198 4.92 -0.73 -1.55
C VAL A 198 4.59 -2.11 -2.12
N LEU A 199 4.79 -3.15 -1.35
CA LEU A 199 4.31 -4.49 -1.65
C LEU A 199 3.29 -4.92 -0.59
N ALA A 200 2.06 -5.18 -1.04
CA ALA A 200 1.04 -5.84 -0.25
C ALA A 200 0.80 -7.25 -0.82
N VAL A 201 1.03 -8.30 -0.04
CA VAL A 201 1.00 -9.68 -0.52
C VAL A 201 0.39 -10.64 0.50
N ASN A 202 -0.35 -11.63 -0.01
CA ASN A 202 -0.95 -12.69 0.83
C ASN A 202 -1.83 -12.15 1.98
N ASN A 203 -2.60 -11.09 1.68
CA ASN A 203 -3.52 -10.49 2.64
C ASN A 203 -4.95 -11.00 2.42
N ARG A 204 -5.73 -11.05 3.48
CA ARG A 204 -7.14 -11.43 3.45
C ARG A 204 -8.02 -10.27 3.89
N PHE A 205 -8.92 -9.86 3.01
CA PHE A 205 -9.95 -8.86 3.28
C PHE A 205 -11.30 -9.56 3.32
N SER A 206 -11.97 -9.54 4.45
CA SER A 206 -13.19 -10.32 4.62
C SER A 206 -14.16 -9.64 5.57
N SER A 207 -14.97 -8.75 5.02
CA SER A 207 -16.06 -8.12 5.77
C SER A 207 -17.00 -7.36 4.83
N PRO A 208 -18.33 -7.46 5.02
CA PRO A 208 -19.29 -6.60 4.32
C PRO A 208 -19.23 -5.14 4.76
N ASN A 209 -18.55 -4.83 5.85
CA ASN A 209 -18.40 -3.47 6.38
C ASN A 209 -17.14 -2.78 5.86
N LEU A 210 -16.13 -3.55 5.45
CA LEU A 210 -14.91 -3.00 4.84
C LEU A 210 -15.23 -2.37 3.50
N THR A 211 -15.02 -1.05 3.36
CA THR A 211 -15.45 -0.36 2.14
C THR A 211 -14.54 -0.65 0.95
N TYR A 212 -13.23 -0.63 1.12
CA TYR A 212 -12.26 -0.87 0.04
C TYR A 212 -11.12 -1.78 0.51
N ALA A 213 -10.69 -2.72 -0.33
CA ALA A 213 -9.50 -3.51 0.02
C ALA A 213 -8.20 -2.72 -0.23
N LEU A 214 -7.94 -2.30 -1.46
CA LEU A 214 -6.89 -1.32 -1.77
C LEU A 214 -7.51 0.03 -2.08
N ARG A 215 -7.03 1.09 -1.43
CA ARG A 215 -7.56 2.43 -1.59
C ARG A 215 -6.45 3.46 -1.84
N LEU A 216 -6.44 4.08 -3.01
CA LEU A 216 -5.61 5.26 -3.30
C LEU A 216 -6.51 6.49 -3.26
N LYS A 217 -6.20 7.47 -2.42
CA LYS A 217 -7.04 8.67 -2.26
C LYS A 217 -6.19 9.93 -2.15
N THR A 218 -6.55 10.95 -2.95
CA THR A 218 -5.84 12.24 -2.96
C THR A 218 -6.68 13.34 -3.60
N ASN A 219 -6.16 14.56 -3.66
CA ASN A 219 -6.78 15.70 -4.31
C ASN A 219 -5.75 16.73 -4.77
N ALA A 220 -6.21 17.77 -5.49
CA ALA A 220 -5.36 18.80 -6.09
C ALA A 220 -4.64 19.73 -5.09
N ARG A 221 -4.80 19.55 -3.78
CA ARG A 221 -4.07 20.31 -2.75
C ARG A 221 -2.86 19.56 -2.21
N ARG A 222 -2.83 18.24 -2.41
CA ARG A 222 -1.80 17.37 -1.85
C ARG A 222 -0.49 17.46 -2.61
N GLY A 223 -0.52 17.39 -3.94
CA GLY A 223 0.67 17.11 -4.73
C GLY A 223 1.24 15.74 -4.35
N GLY A 224 2.53 15.55 -4.62
CA GLY A 224 3.22 14.31 -4.33
C GLY A 224 2.87 13.19 -5.32
N ARG A 225 3.51 12.05 -5.15
CA ARG A 225 3.38 10.91 -6.05
C ARG A 225 3.19 9.61 -5.27
N VAL A 226 2.24 8.78 -5.71
CA VAL A 226 2.17 7.37 -5.33
C VAL A 226 2.73 6.57 -6.49
N GLU A 227 3.80 5.82 -6.25
CA GLU A 227 4.47 5.06 -7.30
C GLU A 227 5.01 3.72 -6.81
N ASP A 228 5.17 2.78 -7.75
CA ASP A 228 5.74 1.47 -7.48
C ASP A 228 4.95 0.72 -6.38
N VAL A 229 3.67 0.51 -6.62
CA VAL A 229 2.75 -0.19 -5.70
C VAL A 229 2.37 -1.53 -6.30
N ILE A 230 2.51 -2.60 -5.53
CA ILE A 230 2.04 -3.93 -5.90
C ILE A 230 1.07 -4.44 -4.85
N LEU A 231 -0.13 -4.83 -5.29
CA LEU A 231 -1.03 -5.70 -4.53
C LEU A 231 -1.06 -7.07 -5.22
N ALA A 232 -0.69 -8.12 -4.50
CA ALA A 232 -0.56 -9.45 -5.08
C ALA A 232 -1.08 -10.56 -4.17
N ASP A 233 -1.42 -11.73 -4.76
CA ASP A 233 -1.70 -12.98 -4.08
C ASP A 233 -2.69 -12.83 -2.91
N SER A 234 -3.74 -12.02 -3.07
CA SER A 234 -4.65 -11.65 -1.99
C SER A 234 -6.09 -12.05 -2.30
N VAL A 235 -6.85 -12.31 -1.24
CA VAL A 235 -8.26 -12.69 -1.33
C VAL A 235 -9.13 -11.62 -0.69
N MET A 236 -10.20 -11.25 -1.38
CA MET A 236 -11.16 -10.25 -0.94
C MET A 236 -12.55 -10.86 -0.95
N ASP A 237 -13.17 -10.95 0.21
CA ASP A 237 -14.48 -11.58 0.37
C ASP A 237 -15.46 -10.57 0.97
N HIS A 238 -16.52 -10.23 0.19
CA HIS A 238 -17.57 -9.30 0.58
C HIS A 238 -17.12 -7.87 0.91
N VAL A 239 -16.11 -7.34 0.24
CA VAL A 239 -15.73 -5.92 0.37
C VAL A 239 -16.85 -5.04 -0.22
N HIS A 240 -17.39 -4.11 0.57
CA HIS A 240 -18.62 -3.38 0.27
C HIS A 240 -18.52 -2.50 -0.98
N GLY A 241 -17.50 -1.67 -1.10
CA GLY A 241 -17.38 -0.67 -2.17
C GLY A 241 -16.62 -1.18 -3.39
N ALA A 242 -15.32 -1.48 -3.23
CA ALA A 242 -14.51 -2.00 -4.34
C ALA A 242 -13.31 -2.82 -3.88
N ALA A 243 -12.94 -3.82 -4.66
CA ALA A 243 -11.69 -4.53 -4.46
C ALA A 243 -10.47 -3.59 -4.62
N VAL A 244 -10.49 -2.75 -5.66
CA VAL A 244 -9.48 -1.72 -5.90
C VAL A 244 -10.18 -0.39 -6.14
N HIS A 245 -9.86 0.61 -5.34
CA HIS A 245 -10.40 1.96 -5.47
C HIS A 245 -9.28 2.99 -5.52
N GLY A 246 -9.30 3.87 -6.51
CA GLY A 246 -8.36 4.98 -6.61
C GLY A 246 -9.07 6.24 -7.11
N THR A 247 -8.90 7.36 -6.39
CA THR A 247 -9.47 8.64 -6.79
C THR A 247 -8.55 9.81 -6.46
N MET A 248 -8.43 10.73 -7.41
CA MET A 248 -7.83 12.06 -7.20
C MET A 248 -8.90 13.11 -6.83
N LEU A 249 -10.17 12.71 -6.73
CA LEU A 249 -11.29 13.61 -6.41
C LEU A 249 -11.74 13.51 -4.94
N TYR A 250 -10.84 13.07 -4.05
CA TYR A 250 -11.14 12.91 -2.63
C TYR A 250 -11.26 14.26 -1.90
N GLU A 251 -12.22 14.42 -0.99
CA GLU A 251 -12.48 15.65 -0.21
C GLU A 251 -12.56 16.91 -1.10
N ASP A 252 -11.49 17.71 -1.12
CA ASP A 252 -11.39 18.97 -1.87
C ASP A 252 -11.38 18.79 -3.40
N GLY A 253 -11.20 17.57 -3.90
CA GLY A 253 -11.20 17.25 -5.32
C GLY A 253 -10.23 18.11 -6.13
N ARG A 254 -10.77 18.89 -7.09
CA ARG A 254 -9.99 19.80 -7.95
C ARG A 254 -9.65 21.15 -7.29
N ASN A 255 -10.01 21.41 -6.05
CA ASN A 255 -9.76 22.68 -5.37
C ASN A 255 -8.30 22.80 -4.90
N GLY A 256 -7.38 23.00 -5.82
CA GLY A 256 -5.95 23.16 -5.54
C GLY A 256 -5.15 23.32 -6.81
N SER A 257 -3.86 23.60 -6.64
CA SER A 257 -2.90 23.76 -7.75
C SER A 257 -1.78 22.74 -7.74
N ASP A 258 -1.74 21.90 -6.71
CA ASP A 258 -0.70 20.90 -6.50
C ASP A 258 -1.24 19.54 -6.94
N LEU A 259 -1.11 19.23 -8.23
CA LEU A 259 -1.64 18.00 -8.80
C LEU A 259 -0.84 16.78 -8.32
N PRO A 260 -1.51 15.73 -7.80
CA PRO A 260 -0.88 14.49 -7.41
C PRO A 260 -0.70 13.56 -8.62
N GLU A 261 0.16 12.54 -8.48
CA GLU A 261 0.41 11.57 -9.53
C GLU A 261 0.31 10.13 -9.03
N PHE A 262 -0.21 9.23 -9.88
CA PHE A 262 -0.22 7.78 -9.67
C PHE A 262 0.54 7.07 -10.79
N HIS A 263 1.61 6.33 -10.43
CA HIS A 263 2.48 5.64 -11.39
C HIS A 263 2.78 4.20 -10.98
N ASN A 264 3.02 3.32 -11.96
CA ASN A 264 3.53 1.96 -11.77
C ASN A 264 2.77 1.18 -10.69
N ILE A 265 1.44 1.03 -10.87
CA ILE A 265 0.57 0.29 -9.96
C ILE A 265 0.29 -1.07 -10.55
N THR A 266 0.63 -2.13 -9.85
CA THR A 266 0.39 -3.52 -10.26
C THR A 266 -0.58 -4.19 -9.31
N ILE A 267 -1.66 -4.74 -9.86
CA ILE A 267 -2.63 -5.59 -9.17
C ILE A 267 -2.56 -6.96 -9.83
N GLU A 268 -2.19 -7.98 -9.07
CA GLU A 268 -2.01 -9.31 -9.65
C GLU A 268 -2.41 -10.46 -8.74
N ASN A 269 -2.88 -11.56 -9.33
CA ASN A 269 -3.26 -12.77 -8.60
C ASN A 269 -4.32 -12.49 -7.52
N ILE A 270 -5.38 -11.79 -7.88
CA ILE A 270 -6.46 -11.41 -6.97
C ILE A 270 -7.70 -12.25 -7.23
N VAL A 271 -8.29 -12.73 -6.15
CA VAL A 271 -9.64 -13.29 -6.14
C VAL A 271 -10.51 -12.42 -5.24
N ALA A 272 -11.63 -11.93 -5.78
CA ALA A 272 -12.56 -11.07 -5.02
C ALA A 272 -14.02 -11.46 -5.28
N HIS A 273 -14.85 -11.30 -4.25
CA HIS A 273 -16.28 -11.56 -4.31
C HIS A 273 -17.08 -10.42 -3.67
N GLY A 274 -18.11 -9.95 -4.37
CA GLY A 274 -19.03 -8.93 -3.89
C GLY A 274 -18.51 -7.51 -3.98
N GLY A 275 -19.39 -6.55 -3.74
CA GLY A 275 -19.10 -5.11 -3.74
C GLY A 275 -19.79 -4.33 -4.86
N ASP A 276 -19.68 -3.01 -4.79
CA ASP A 276 -20.23 -2.13 -5.82
C ASP A 276 -19.41 -2.18 -7.11
N TYR A 277 -18.10 -2.13 -6.99
CA TYR A 277 -17.16 -2.17 -8.11
C TYR A 277 -16.10 -3.26 -7.93
N GLY A 278 -15.71 -3.89 -9.03
CA GLY A 278 -14.49 -4.68 -9.05
C GLY A 278 -13.27 -3.76 -8.96
N ILE A 279 -13.14 -2.85 -9.92
CA ILE A 279 -12.04 -1.87 -9.99
C ILE A 279 -12.62 -0.50 -10.29
N PHE A 280 -12.30 0.49 -9.45
CA PHE A 280 -12.66 1.88 -9.64
C PHE A 280 -11.40 2.74 -9.56
N LEU A 281 -11.00 3.36 -10.67
CA LEU A 281 -9.86 4.27 -10.71
C LEU A 281 -10.21 5.52 -11.53
N GLU A 282 -10.05 6.70 -10.93
CA GLU A 282 -10.24 7.98 -11.59
C GLU A 282 -9.12 8.97 -11.26
N ALA A 283 -8.61 9.60 -12.28
CA ALA A 283 -7.55 10.61 -12.20
C ALA A 283 -7.96 11.91 -12.88
N PHE A 284 -7.17 12.95 -12.68
CA PHE A 284 -7.31 14.18 -13.44
C PHE A 284 -6.84 14.00 -14.89
N ASP A 285 -7.43 14.75 -15.80
CA ASP A 285 -7.06 14.71 -17.23
C ASP A 285 -5.61 15.13 -17.45
N GLU A 286 -5.12 16.05 -16.64
CA GLU A 286 -3.78 16.63 -16.72
C GLU A 286 -2.70 15.64 -16.24
N VAL A 287 -3.07 14.72 -15.34
CA VAL A 287 -2.17 13.75 -14.71
C VAL A 287 -2.80 12.35 -14.70
N PRO A 288 -2.91 11.71 -15.86
CA PRO A 288 -3.49 10.37 -15.96
C PRO A 288 -2.66 9.35 -15.20
N VAL A 289 -3.31 8.27 -14.73
CA VAL A 289 -2.59 7.11 -14.18
C VAL A 289 -1.75 6.47 -15.28
N THR A 290 -0.46 6.26 -15.02
CA THR A 290 0.47 5.61 -15.96
C THR A 290 1.11 4.37 -15.34
N GLY A 291 1.51 3.40 -16.20
CA GLY A 291 2.14 2.17 -15.75
C GLY A 291 1.21 1.26 -14.92
N LEU A 292 -0.10 1.33 -15.13
CA LEU A 292 -1.06 0.44 -14.49
C LEU A 292 -0.95 -0.97 -15.10
N THR A 293 -0.80 -1.99 -14.26
CA THR A 293 -0.81 -3.40 -14.65
C THR A 293 -1.88 -4.15 -13.86
N LEU A 294 -2.81 -4.78 -14.56
CA LEU A 294 -3.84 -5.66 -14.02
C LEU A 294 -3.60 -7.07 -14.57
N ARG A 295 -3.34 -8.06 -13.71
CA ARG A 295 -2.95 -9.40 -14.14
C ARG A 295 -3.55 -10.50 -13.29
N ASN A 296 -4.06 -11.57 -13.95
CA ASN A 296 -4.62 -12.74 -13.28
C ASN A 296 -5.60 -12.35 -12.16
N ILE A 297 -6.66 -11.64 -12.53
CA ILE A 297 -7.67 -11.12 -11.60
C ILE A 297 -8.99 -11.84 -11.85
N ARG A 298 -9.61 -12.33 -10.79
CA ARG A 298 -10.94 -12.94 -10.79
C ARG A 298 -11.81 -12.21 -9.78
N ILE A 299 -12.83 -11.53 -10.26
CA ILE A 299 -13.78 -10.79 -9.41
C ILE A 299 -15.19 -11.18 -9.81
N ASP A 300 -16.01 -11.59 -8.87
CA ASP A 300 -17.38 -12.00 -9.11
C ASP A 300 -18.34 -11.34 -8.12
N GLY A 301 -19.63 -11.23 -8.53
CA GLY A 301 -20.69 -10.72 -7.67
C GLY A 301 -20.65 -9.21 -7.42
N VAL A 302 -19.94 -8.44 -8.24
CA VAL A 302 -19.92 -6.97 -8.14
C VAL A 302 -21.04 -6.35 -8.97
N ALA A 303 -21.63 -5.26 -8.48
CA ALA A 303 -22.68 -4.55 -9.20
C ALA A 303 -22.18 -3.94 -10.52
N ARG A 304 -20.95 -3.44 -10.54
CA ARG A 304 -20.30 -2.79 -11.68
C ARG A 304 -18.87 -3.33 -11.86
N PRO A 305 -18.55 -3.89 -13.02
CA PRO A 305 -17.23 -4.52 -13.21
C PRO A 305 -16.07 -3.56 -13.01
N MET A 306 -16.10 -2.43 -13.74
CA MET A 306 -14.97 -1.51 -13.77
C MET A 306 -15.41 -0.08 -14.10
N ARG A 307 -14.82 0.90 -13.45
CA ARG A 307 -14.83 2.30 -13.86
C ARG A 307 -13.41 2.79 -14.00
N SER A 308 -13.11 3.34 -15.17
CA SER A 308 -11.78 3.90 -15.47
C SER A 308 -11.94 5.29 -16.05
N MET A 309 -11.21 6.25 -15.49
CA MET A 309 -11.12 7.61 -16.04
C MET A 309 -9.65 8.04 -16.01
N ASN A 310 -9.16 8.42 -17.21
CA ASN A 310 -7.81 8.96 -17.38
C ASN A 310 -6.69 7.97 -16.99
N TRP A 311 -6.79 6.75 -17.51
CA TRP A 311 -5.69 5.77 -17.50
C TRP A 311 -4.97 5.83 -18.83
N LYS A 312 -3.66 5.83 -18.79
CA LYS A 312 -2.86 5.82 -20.00
C LYS A 312 -2.26 4.43 -20.22
N GLU A 313 -2.67 3.79 -21.30
CA GLU A 313 -2.13 2.53 -21.79
C GLU A 313 -1.96 1.45 -20.70
N PRO A 314 -3.03 1.03 -19.99
CA PRO A 314 -2.90 0.01 -18.96
C PRO A 314 -2.57 -1.35 -19.58
N VAL A 315 -1.69 -2.11 -18.92
CA VAL A 315 -1.49 -3.53 -19.23
C VAL A 315 -2.61 -4.32 -18.54
N VAL A 316 -3.44 -5.01 -19.33
CA VAL A 316 -4.54 -5.84 -18.82
C VAL A 316 -4.35 -7.26 -19.33
N ASP A 317 -3.99 -8.19 -18.43
CA ASP A 317 -3.68 -9.58 -18.73
C ASP A 317 -4.49 -10.52 -17.85
N ASP A 318 -5.34 -11.34 -18.48
CA ASP A 318 -6.16 -12.35 -17.81
C ASP A 318 -7.02 -11.79 -16.65
N VAL A 319 -7.78 -10.75 -16.94
CA VAL A 319 -8.73 -10.13 -16.01
C VAL A 319 -10.15 -10.58 -16.37
N VAL A 320 -10.84 -11.19 -15.42
CA VAL A 320 -12.24 -11.61 -15.54
C VAL A 320 -13.04 -11.00 -14.39
N ILE A 321 -14.07 -10.25 -14.72
CA ILE A 321 -15.00 -9.66 -13.75
C ILE A 321 -16.43 -10.02 -14.14
N ASN A 322 -17.20 -10.63 -13.23
CA ASN A 322 -18.54 -11.15 -13.48
C ASN A 322 -18.62 -12.03 -14.74
N GLY A 323 -17.63 -12.92 -14.92
CA GLY A 323 -17.56 -13.80 -16.08
C GLY A 323 -17.17 -13.13 -17.41
N LYS A 324 -16.94 -11.82 -17.43
CA LYS A 324 -16.50 -11.09 -18.63
C LYS A 324 -14.99 -10.90 -18.61
N SER A 325 -14.34 -11.35 -19.69
CA SER A 325 -12.91 -11.07 -19.89
C SER A 325 -12.71 -9.64 -20.38
N PHE A 326 -11.77 -8.94 -19.76
CA PHE A 326 -11.33 -7.63 -20.22
C PHE A 326 -10.21 -7.78 -21.25
N PRO A 327 -10.06 -6.84 -22.22
CA PRO A 327 -9.17 -7.01 -23.35
C PRO A 327 -7.74 -7.32 -22.90
N ARG A 328 -7.16 -8.31 -23.59
CA ARG A 328 -5.80 -8.80 -23.39
C ARG A 328 -4.85 -8.16 -24.39
N PRO A 329 -3.76 -7.58 -23.96
CA PRO A 329 -2.49 -7.87 -24.61
C PRO A 329 -2.04 -9.27 -24.15
N GLY A 330 -1.43 -10.06 -25.01
CA GLY A 330 -0.76 -11.28 -24.62
C GLY A 330 0.22 -10.99 -23.48
N GLY A 331 0.31 -11.83 -22.45
CA GLY A 331 1.13 -11.58 -21.29
C GLY A 331 2.21 -12.62 -21.12
N VAL A 332 3.43 -12.18 -20.82
CA VAL A 332 4.56 -13.04 -20.45
C VAL A 332 5.06 -12.67 -19.08
N ARG A 333 5.16 -13.65 -18.19
CA ARG A 333 5.70 -13.43 -16.84
C ARG A 333 6.70 -14.49 -16.45
N ILE A 334 7.58 -14.13 -15.53
CA ILE A 334 8.50 -15.05 -14.88
C ILE A 334 7.86 -15.48 -13.55
N LEU A 335 7.69 -16.78 -13.37
CA LEU A 335 7.21 -17.40 -12.14
C LEU A 335 8.39 -17.76 -11.24
N GLY A 336 8.24 -17.48 -9.95
CA GLY A 336 9.30 -17.66 -8.98
C GLY A 336 10.14 -16.40 -8.78
N ILE A 337 11.08 -16.49 -7.85
CA ILE A 337 12.06 -15.45 -7.58
C ILE A 337 13.34 -15.81 -8.33
N PRO A 338 13.86 -14.96 -9.22
CA PRO A 338 15.10 -15.26 -9.91
C PRO A 338 16.30 -15.14 -8.96
N VAL A 339 16.95 -16.28 -8.70
CA VAL A 339 18.15 -16.40 -7.87
C VAL A 339 19.27 -16.99 -8.71
N ASN A 340 20.49 -16.49 -8.58
CA ASN A 340 21.64 -17.05 -9.29
C ASN A 340 21.81 -18.55 -8.95
N GLY A 341 21.92 -19.37 -9.98
CA GLY A 341 22.05 -20.83 -9.88
C GLY A 341 20.74 -21.58 -9.65
N GLU A 342 19.60 -20.92 -9.48
CA GLU A 342 18.28 -21.54 -9.38
C GLU A 342 17.52 -21.46 -10.72
N THR A 343 16.44 -22.25 -10.84
CA THR A 343 15.63 -22.30 -12.06
C THR A 343 14.34 -21.51 -11.87
N VAL A 344 14.03 -20.64 -12.81
CA VAL A 344 12.74 -19.96 -12.94
C VAL A 344 11.95 -20.53 -14.11
N ARG A 345 10.65 -20.26 -14.14
CA ARG A 345 9.74 -20.68 -15.22
C ARG A 345 9.08 -19.47 -15.85
N ALA A 346 8.94 -19.47 -17.18
CA ALA A 346 8.10 -18.51 -17.87
C ALA A 346 6.67 -19.03 -17.99
N GLU A 347 5.69 -18.15 -17.84
CA GLU A 347 4.31 -18.40 -18.19
C GLU A 347 3.89 -17.41 -19.28
N ALA A 348 3.42 -17.96 -20.39
CA ALA A 348 2.88 -17.16 -21.49
C ALA A 348 1.41 -17.46 -21.71
N ARG A 349 0.63 -16.41 -22.05
CA ARG A 349 -0.78 -16.55 -22.39
C ARG A 349 -1.10 -15.77 -23.65
N THR A 350 -1.78 -16.37 -24.59
CA THR A 350 -2.29 -15.67 -25.80
C THR A 350 -3.80 -15.58 -25.82
N CYS A 351 -4.29 -14.65 -26.63
CA CYS A 351 -5.71 -14.43 -26.90
C CYS A 351 -6.36 -15.48 -27.80
N GLY A 352 -5.69 -16.55 -28.22
CA GLY A 352 -6.17 -17.48 -29.25
C GLY A 352 -6.26 -18.95 -28.83
N GLY A 353 -5.93 -19.33 -27.62
CA GLY A 353 -5.98 -20.74 -27.18
C GLY A 353 -4.85 -21.62 -27.71
N ASP A 354 -3.88 -21.06 -28.38
CA ASP A 354 -2.71 -21.77 -28.87
C ASP A 354 -1.63 -21.82 -27.77
N MET A 355 -1.12 -23.01 -27.49
CA MET A 355 -0.26 -23.29 -26.33
C MET A 355 1.20 -23.56 -26.72
N ASP A 356 1.54 -23.51 -28.01
CA ASP A 356 2.91 -23.74 -28.49
C ASP A 356 3.66 -22.42 -28.62
N PHE A 357 4.51 -22.16 -27.64
CA PHE A 357 5.34 -20.96 -27.57
C PHE A 357 6.82 -21.27 -27.69
N MET A 358 7.54 -20.41 -28.39
CA MET A 358 8.98 -20.36 -28.33
C MET A 358 9.43 -19.34 -27.27
N TYR A 359 10.29 -19.77 -26.36
CA TYR A 359 10.81 -18.95 -25.27
C TYR A 359 12.24 -18.58 -25.51
N GLY A 360 12.57 -17.30 -25.48
CA GLY A 360 13.93 -16.79 -25.62
C GLY A 360 14.32 -15.97 -24.37
N TRP A 361 15.22 -16.53 -23.56
CA TRP A 361 15.71 -15.85 -22.37
C TRP A 361 16.89 -14.94 -22.67
N GLN A 362 16.91 -13.82 -21.99
CA GLN A 362 17.99 -12.84 -22.07
C GLN A 362 18.46 -12.46 -20.68
N THR A 363 19.75 -12.26 -20.53
CA THR A 363 20.41 -11.79 -19.30
C THR A 363 21.14 -10.50 -19.54
N SER A 364 21.32 -9.73 -18.46
CA SER A 364 22.09 -8.50 -18.46
C SER A 364 22.82 -8.33 -17.14
N THR A 365 23.95 -7.65 -17.15
CA THR A 365 24.71 -7.24 -15.95
C THR A 365 24.39 -5.80 -15.53
N ASP A 366 23.84 -4.98 -16.42
CA ASP A 366 23.59 -3.54 -16.24
C ASP A 366 22.13 -3.13 -16.48
N GLY A 367 21.28 -4.07 -16.94
CA GLY A 367 19.90 -3.80 -17.32
C GLY A 367 19.72 -3.04 -18.64
N ILE A 368 20.81 -2.70 -19.34
CA ILE A 368 20.83 -1.92 -20.58
C ILE A 368 21.19 -2.82 -21.78
N ALA A 369 22.33 -3.51 -21.70
CA ALA A 369 22.80 -4.43 -22.72
C ALA A 369 22.30 -5.85 -22.45
N TRP A 370 21.64 -6.48 -23.43
CA TRP A 370 20.99 -7.79 -23.26
C TRP A 370 21.65 -8.85 -24.18
N ASN A 371 21.99 -9.97 -23.57
CA ASN A 371 22.56 -11.11 -24.27
C ASN A 371 21.56 -12.29 -24.28
N LYS A 372 21.46 -13.00 -25.39
CA LYS A 372 20.70 -14.26 -25.43
C LYS A 372 21.32 -15.26 -24.46
N ALA A 373 20.51 -15.90 -23.62
CA ALA A 373 21.00 -16.74 -22.55
C ALA A 373 20.41 -18.16 -22.55
N GLY A 374 19.24 -18.36 -23.15
CA GLY A 374 18.60 -19.68 -23.18
C GLY A 374 17.30 -19.70 -23.94
N GLU A 375 16.72 -20.89 -24.04
CA GLU A 375 15.43 -21.17 -24.69
C GLU A 375 14.62 -22.13 -23.79
N GLY A 376 13.30 -22.22 -24.02
CA GLY A 376 12.41 -23.10 -23.31
C GLY A 376 11.69 -22.45 -22.12
N GLU A 377 10.67 -23.12 -21.61
CA GLU A 377 9.80 -22.63 -20.56
C GLU A 377 10.53 -22.47 -19.22
N GLN A 378 11.48 -23.34 -18.93
CA GLN A 378 12.32 -23.29 -17.73
C GLN A 378 13.70 -22.73 -18.06
N PHE A 379 14.25 -21.93 -17.14
CA PHE A 379 15.53 -21.27 -17.35
C PHE A 379 16.38 -21.30 -16.07
N PRO A 380 17.56 -21.96 -16.12
CA PRO A 380 18.54 -21.87 -15.05
C PRO A 380 19.19 -20.48 -15.08
N VAL A 381 19.03 -19.71 -14.04
CA VAL A 381 19.55 -18.34 -13.93
C VAL A 381 21.08 -18.39 -13.78
N PRO A 382 21.85 -17.80 -14.71
CA PRO A 382 23.31 -17.81 -14.62
C PRO A 382 23.85 -17.11 -13.38
N GLU A 383 24.95 -17.58 -12.82
CA GLU A 383 25.64 -17.00 -11.65
C GLU A 383 26.06 -15.54 -11.87
N THR A 384 26.23 -15.11 -13.10
CA THR A 384 26.69 -13.75 -13.47
C THR A 384 25.56 -12.80 -13.86
N ALA A 385 24.32 -13.29 -13.92
CA ALA A 385 23.20 -12.43 -14.31
C ALA A 385 22.80 -11.50 -13.17
N ALA A 386 22.71 -10.20 -13.44
CA ALA A 386 22.11 -9.22 -12.55
C ALA A 386 20.64 -8.94 -12.89
N PHE A 387 20.27 -9.16 -14.16
CA PHE A 387 18.92 -8.98 -14.66
C PHE A 387 18.55 -10.08 -15.64
N ILE A 388 17.27 -10.46 -15.65
CA ILE A 388 16.70 -11.40 -16.63
C ILE A 388 15.39 -10.86 -17.19
N ARG A 389 15.09 -11.29 -18.42
CA ARG A 389 13.78 -11.17 -19.05
C ARG A 389 13.58 -12.33 -20.03
N VAL A 390 12.34 -12.59 -20.40
CA VAL A 390 11.99 -13.61 -21.38
C VAL A 390 11.11 -13.01 -22.48
N THR A 391 11.42 -13.30 -23.73
CA THR A 391 10.56 -13.02 -24.87
C THR A 391 9.90 -14.32 -25.29
N VAL A 392 8.60 -14.29 -25.48
CA VAL A 392 7.81 -15.41 -25.95
C VAL A 392 7.25 -15.08 -27.32
N MET A 393 7.33 -16.01 -28.24
CA MET A 393 6.82 -15.86 -29.60
C MET A 393 5.88 -17.01 -29.94
N ASP A 394 4.72 -16.70 -30.48
CA ASP A 394 3.79 -17.70 -31.02
C ASP A 394 4.26 -18.18 -32.44
N HIS A 395 3.62 -19.23 -32.96
CA HIS A 395 3.94 -19.76 -34.28
C HIS A 395 3.54 -18.81 -35.44
N LYS A 396 2.80 -17.73 -35.16
CA LYS A 396 2.50 -16.67 -36.13
C LYS A 396 3.52 -15.56 -36.15
N GLY A 397 4.55 -15.64 -35.28
CA GLY A 397 5.61 -14.65 -35.16
C GLY A 397 5.25 -13.44 -34.27
N ASN A 398 4.12 -13.46 -33.55
CA ASN A 398 3.83 -12.43 -32.58
C ASN A 398 4.69 -12.65 -31.33
N ALA A 399 5.46 -11.64 -30.96
CA ALA A 399 6.39 -11.73 -29.83
C ALA A 399 6.03 -10.74 -28.73
N GLU A 400 6.22 -11.17 -27.49
CA GLU A 400 6.06 -10.34 -26.30
C GLU A 400 7.18 -10.61 -25.30
N THR A 401 7.62 -9.56 -24.61
CA THR A 401 8.72 -9.65 -23.65
C THR A 401 8.21 -9.33 -22.24
N SER A 402 8.62 -10.13 -21.26
CA SER A 402 8.31 -9.91 -19.85
C SER A 402 8.90 -8.59 -19.33
N HIS A 403 8.44 -8.15 -18.15
CA HIS A 403 9.18 -7.15 -17.39
C HIS A 403 10.63 -7.60 -17.14
N VAL A 404 11.49 -6.64 -16.86
CA VAL A 404 12.86 -6.89 -16.42
C VAL A 404 12.84 -7.24 -14.93
N TYR A 405 13.45 -8.37 -14.59
CA TYR A 405 13.60 -8.81 -13.19
C TYR A 405 15.06 -8.68 -12.78
N ARG A 406 15.32 -8.13 -11.61
CA ARG A 406 16.62 -8.24 -10.94
C ARG A 406 16.81 -9.66 -10.42
N VAL A 407 18.03 -10.12 -10.43
CA VAL A 407 18.41 -11.45 -9.93
C VAL A 407 19.00 -11.32 -8.54
N LEU A 408 18.54 -12.14 -7.62
CA LEU A 408 19.10 -12.25 -6.27
C LEU A 408 20.43 -13.02 -6.31
N PRO A 409 21.47 -12.57 -5.60
CA PRO A 409 22.69 -13.35 -5.42
C PRO A 409 22.41 -14.68 -4.73
N LYS A 410 23.19 -15.71 -5.06
CA LYS A 410 23.13 -17.01 -4.42
C LYS A 410 23.40 -16.91 -2.93
N GLY A 411 22.57 -17.58 -2.13
CA GLY A 411 22.66 -17.53 -0.65
C GLY A 411 21.78 -16.47 0.00
N MET A 412 21.23 -15.52 -0.74
CA MET A 412 20.23 -14.58 -0.18
C MET A 412 18.85 -15.20 -0.04
N SER A 413 18.52 -16.28 -0.74
CA SER A 413 17.23 -16.97 -0.67
C SER A 413 17.03 -17.79 0.63
N GLY A 414 18.06 -17.96 1.47
CA GLY A 414 18.02 -18.78 2.69
C GLY A 414 18.34 -18.04 3.98
N SER A 415 18.70 -16.77 3.95
CA SER A 415 19.27 -16.04 5.07
C SER A 415 18.28 -15.07 5.74
N GLY A 416 17.10 -15.55 6.16
CA GLY A 416 16.18 -14.69 6.93
C GLY A 416 15.50 -13.56 6.12
N TRP A 417 15.78 -13.43 4.84
CA TRP A 417 15.05 -12.53 3.97
C TRP A 417 13.66 -13.09 3.71
N ASP A 418 12.69 -12.41 4.20
CA ASP A 418 11.30 -12.68 3.94
C ASP A 418 11.02 -12.69 2.43
N TYR A 419 10.17 -13.62 1.97
CA TYR A 419 9.75 -13.77 0.58
C TYR A 419 9.26 -12.46 -0.06
N GLY A 420 8.61 -11.60 0.72
CA GLY A 420 8.12 -10.30 0.26
C GLY A 420 9.25 -9.34 -0.13
N TRP A 421 10.30 -9.23 0.68
CA TRP A 421 11.46 -8.39 0.37
C TRP A 421 12.20 -8.87 -0.88
N GLN A 422 12.33 -10.18 -1.05
CA GLN A 422 12.91 -10.78 -2.25
C GLN A 422 12.13 -10.38 -3.51
N ARG A 423 10.80 -10.39 -3.46
CA ARG A 423 9.95 -9.96 -4.57
C ARG A 423 10.12 -8.47 -4.90
N LEU A 424 10.17 -7.60 -3.90
CA LEU A 424 10.41 -6.17 -4.08
C LEU A 424 11.77 -5.92 -4.74
N TYR A 425 12.81 -6.58 -4.27
CA TYR A 425 14.16 -6.46 -4.84
C TYR A 425 14.19 -6.89 -6.31
N CYS A 426 13.65 -8.06 -6.63
CA CYS A 426 13.64 -8.58 -8.01
C CYS A 426 12.87 -7.70 -8.98
N ARG A 427 11.89 -6.93 -8.48
CA ARG A 427 11.16 -5.96 -9.30
C ARG A 427 11.79 -4.57 -9.34
N GLY A 428 12.96 -4.39 -8.75
CA GLY A 428 13.65 -3.11 -8.69
C GLY A 428 13.00 -2.08 -7.78
N MET A 429 12.07 -2.51 -6.93
CA MET A 429 11.27 -1.64 -6.06
C MET A 429 11.89 -1.43 -4.68
N TRP A 430 12.87 -2.24 -4.30
CA TRP A 430 13.51 -2.14 -3.00
C TRP A 430 15.00 -1.92 -3.12
N GLU A 431 15.49 -0.90 -2.42
CA GLU A 431 16.90 -0.70 -2.12
C GLU A 431 17.05 -0.93 -0.62
N ARG A 432 17.98 -1.79 -0.23
CA ARG A 432 18.23 -2.10 1.18
C ARG A 432 18.42 -0.80 1.97
N PRO A 433 17.63 -0.53 3.03
CA PRO A 433 17.87 0.63 3.88
C PRO A 433 19.28 0.56 4.47
N GLN A 434 20.05 1.64 4.35
CA GLN A 434 21.37 1.72 4.98
C GLN A 434 21.24 1.51 6.49
N GLY A 435 21.96 0.55 7.05
CA GLY A 435 22.01 0.29 8.48
C GLY A 435 21.21 -0.92 8.99
N ILE A 436 20.59 -1.71 8.11
CA ILE A 436 20.09 -3.04 8.50
C ILE A 436 21.27 -4.02 8.42
N PRO A 437 21.61 -4.75 9.51
CA PRO A 437 22.66 -5.77 9.48
C PRO A 437 22.38 -6.85 8.42
N GLU A 438 23.46 -7.49 7.93
CA GLU A 438 23.33 -8.57 6.93
C GLU A 438 22.62 -9.80 7.50
N ASP A 439 22.56 -9.94 8.82
CA ASP A 439 22.12 -11.11 9.58
C ASP A 439 20.86 -10.82 10.44
N GLY A 440 19.98 -9.93 10.00
CA GLY A 440 18.76 -9.56 10.74
C GLY A 440 17.49 -10.27 10.32
#